data_5a5aa7e5e7c60e0cf8f9cec3255ae65c
#
_entry.id   5a5aa7e5e7c60e0cf8f9cec3255ae65c
#
_cell.length_a   1.000
_cell.length_b   1.000
_cell.length_c   1.000
_cell.angle_alpha   90.00
_cell.angle_beta   90.00
_cell.angle_gamma   90.00
#
_symmetry.space_group_name_H-M   'P 1'
#
loop_
_entity.id
_entity.type
_entity.pdbx_description
1 polymer ?
#
loop_
_entity_poly.entity_id
_entity_poly.type
_entity_poly.pdbx_seq_one_letter_code
_entity_poly.pdbx_strand_id
1 'polypeptide(L)'
;MIINSISLSQKIVSDIRYWKRFFLIQFRFARTFSNYFEIISKLLKMQFPILIKIRNAGKLQIKTYNAAYFISHISDFKNVKFDINKDLVLISNKGKNDVDSTIKFHGGVNNGDLIHSFLKSDYSNLPILDKWVLDIGMNIGDSSIYFILNGAKKVIGVEPFPRNFEMALKNVSENNLQEKIELVMESCSSQEGKITIDTSSGGSVDDIIKETKTGFEIPLTTLEGIIKKYNIPKDSILKMDCEGCEDEIISSVTNEVINHFSNIQIEYHNGYQEIKDKLEKCGFNVHVSKPISSNVLGNLISRFSNKPISRKKIGYVGFVYAEKRGNN
;
A
#
# COMPACT_ATOMS: atom_id res chain seq x y z
N MET A 1 17.52 -3.60 17.10
CA MET A 1 17.00 -4.61 16.19
C MET A 1 17.84 -4.59 14.90
N ILE A 2 18.39 -5.70 14.51
CA ILE A 2 19.47 -5.76 13.51
C ILE A 2 18.83 -5.91 12.13
N ILE A 3 18.99 -4.95 11.23
CA ILE A 3 18.63 -5.08 9.82
C ILE A 3 19.60 -6.06 9.14
N ASN A 4 19.57 -7.33 9.54
CA ASN A 4 20.57 -8.33 9.10
C ASN A 4 20.02 -9.37 8.13
N SER A 5 18.79 -9.22 7.64
CA SER A 5 18.16 -10.23 6.80
C SER A 5 18.46 -10.11 5.29
N ILE A 6 19.14 -9.05 4.87
CA ILE A 6 19.46 -8.84 3.44
C ILE A 6 20.96 -8.88 3.23
N SER A 7 21.45 -9.83 2.44
CA SER A 7 22.88 -9.99 2.12
C SER A 7 23.42 -8.78 1.37
N LEU A 8 24.77 -8.59 1.40
CA LEU A 8 25.42 -7.48 0.69
C LEU A 8 25.10 -7.52 -0.82
N SER A 9 25.07 -8.69 -1.42
CA SER A 9 24.69 -8.86 -2.84
C SER A 9 23.26 -8.42 -3.12
N GLN A 10 22.32 -8.73 -2.24
CA GLN A 10 20.92 -8.29 -2.35
C GLN A 10 20.79 -6.78 -2.18
N LYS A 11 21.59 -6.15 -1.29
CA LYS A 11 21.65 -4.69 -1.13
C LYS A 11 22.09 -4.01 -2.40
N ILE A 12 23.18 -4.49 -3.03
CA ILE A 12 23.69 -3.94 -4.30
C ILE A 12 22.65 -4.06 -5.41
N VAL A 13 22.04 -5.24 -5.55
CA VAL A 13 21.00 -5.46 -6.56
C VAL A 13 19.76 -4.59 -6.29
N SER A 14 19.41 -4.38 -5.04
CA SER A 14 18.32 -3.49 -4.64
C SER A 14 18.58 -2.03 -5.00
N ASP A 15 19.80 -1.55 -4.80
CA ASP A 15 20.22 -0.20 -5.17
C ASP A 15 20.17 -0.01 -6.70
N ILE A 16 20.64 -1.00 -7.48
CA ILE A 16 20.53 -0.99 -8.95
C ILE A 16 19.07 -0.88 -9.39
N ARG A 17 18.16 -1.61 -8.75
CA ARG A 17 16.73 -1.54 -9.06
C ARG A 17 16.11 -0.20 -8.73
N TYR A 18 16.49 0.39 -7.58
CA TYR A 18 16.07 1.74 -7.22
C TYR A 18 16.45 2.72 -8.34
N TRP A 19 17.72 2.73 -8.77
CA TRP A 19 18.16 3.63 -9.84
C TRP A 19 17.44 3.37 -11.16
N LYS A 20 17.26 2.10 -11.52
CA LYS A 20 16.45 1.74 -12.70
C LYS A 20 15.04 2.31 -12.61
N ARG A 21 14.35 2.11 -11.46
CA ARG A 21 13.01 2.67 -11.21
C ARG A 21 13.02 4.19 -11.26
N PHE A 22 13.99 4.81 -10.62
CA PHE A 22 14.15 6.27 -10.63
C PHE A 22 14.26 6.82 -12.06
N PHE A 23 15.17 6.29 -12.88
CA PHE A 23 15.34 6.73 -14.27
C PHE A 23 14.10 6.47 -15.12
N LEU A 24 13.40 5.35 -14.92
CA LEU A 24 12.13 5.09 -15.61
C LEU A 24 11.07 6.13 -15.25
N ILE A 25 10.96 6.53 -13.99
CA ILE A 25 10.03 7.59 -13.55
C ILE A 25 10.45 8.93 -14.17
N GLN A 26 11.74 9.28 -14.16
CA GLN A 26 12.23 10.52 -14.78
C GLN A 26 11.94 10.56 -16.29
N PHE A 27 12.17 9.45 -16.99
CA PHE A 27 11.83 9.33 -18.40
C PHE A 27 10.32 9.50 -18.65
N ARG A 28 9.48 8.90 -17.81
CA ARG A 28 8.03 9.03 -17.86
C ARG A 28 7.59 10.47 -17.62
N PHE A 29 8.16 11.15 -16.63
CA PHE A 29 7.89 12.56 -16.37
C PHE A 29 8.28 13.45 -17.55
N ALA A 30 9.46 13.26 -18.12
CA ALA A 30 9.92 14.00 -19.29
C ALA A 30 9.04 13.78 -20.53
N ARG A 31 8.53 12.55 -20.70
CA ARG A 31 7.58 12.22 -21.77
C ARG A 31 6.20 12.85 -21.54
N THR A 32 5.72 12.92 -20.30
CA THR A 32 4.37 13.42 -19.97
C THR A 32 4.32 14.93 -19.85
N PHE A 33 5.34 15.56 -19.24
CA PHE A 33 5.31 16.98 -18.89
C PHE A 33 6.25 17.80 -19.79
N SER A 34 5.73 18.87 -20.38
CA SER A 34 6.55 19.78 -21.21
C SER A 34 7.48 20.67 -20.39
N ASN A 35 7.15 20.93 -19.12
CA ASN A 35 7.97 21.70 -18.17
C ASN A 35 8.70 20.80 -17.15
N TYR A 36 9.22 19.67 -17.60
CA TYR A 36 9.88 18.65 -16.77
C TYR A 36 10.93 19.21 -15.81
N PHE A 37 11.87 20.04 -16.30
CA PHE A 37 12.94 20.60 -15.48
C PHE A 37 12.45 21.49 -14.33
N GLU A 38 11.39 22.29 -14.59
CA GLU A 38 10.75 23.10 -13.55
C GLU A 38 10.12 22.20 -12.48
N ILE A 39 9.42 21.14 -12.90
CA ILE A 39 8.79 20.19 -11.99
C ILE A 39 9.83 19.54 -11.10
N ILE A 40 10.90 19.00 -11.66
CA ILE A 40 11.96 18.32 -10.89
C ILE A 40 12.63 19.29 -9.92
N SER A 41 12.94 20.53 -10.36
CA SER A 41 13.52 21.54 -9.48
C SER A 41 12.64 21.83 -8.27
N LYS A 42 11.31 21.96 -8.45
CA LYS A 42 10.36 22.21 -7.37
C LYS A 42 10.16 20.99 -6.47
N LEU A 43 10.10 19.78 -7.05
CA LEU A 43 10.00 18.53 -6.30
C LEU A 43 11.22 18.31 -5.38
N LEU A 44 12.42 18.54 -5.88
CA LEU A 44 13.66 18.44 -5.08
C LEU A 44 13.69 19.45 -3.92
N LYS A 45 13.03 20.59 -4.07
CA LYS A 45 12.91 21.62 -3.02
C LYS A 45 11.65 21.46 -2.16
N MET A 46 10.83 20.44 -2.40
CA MET A 46 9.52 20.23 -1.74
C MET A 46 8.60 21.47 -1.83
N GLN A 47 8.65 22.20 -2.96
CA GLN A 47 7.90 23.43 -3.18
C GLN A 47 6.57 23.15 -3.88
N PHE A 48 5.49 23.07 -3.12
CA PHE A 48 4.14 22.91 -3.62
C PHE A 48 3.32 24.21 -3.39
N PRO A 49 2.28 24.47 -4.21
CA PRO A 49 1.84 23.70 -5.38
C PRO A 49 2.73 23.88 -6.61
N ILE A 50 2.72 22.89 -7.51
CA ILE A 50 3.49 22.89 -8.76
C ILE A 50 2.53 22.98 -9.94
N LEU A 51 2.76 23.94 -10.85
CA LEU A 51 2.08 23.97 -12.14
C LEU A 51 2.73 22.96 -13.09
N ILE A 52 2.01 21.92 -13.48
CA ILE A 52 2.43 20.97 -14.49
C ILE A 52 1.79 21.30 -15.84
N LYS A 53 2.55 21.11 -16.91
CA LYS A 53 2.08 21.27 -18.30
C LYS A 53 2.13 19.90 -18.97
N ILE A 54 0.97 19.28 -19.10
CA ILE A 54 0.83 17.96 -19.73
C ILE A 54 0.91 18.16 -21.25
N ARG A 55 1.75 17.39 -21.94
CA ARG A 55 1.87 17.44 -23.38
C ARG A 55 0.51 17.08 -24.01
N ASN A 56 0.04 17.94 -24.90
CA ASN A 56 -1.24 17.78 -25.63
C ASN A 56 -2.52 17.73 -24.77
N ALA A 57 -2.46 18.06 -23.45
CA ALA A 57 -3.63 17.95 -22.57
C ALA A 57 -3.86 19.16 -21.65
N GLY A 58 -3.01 20.20 -21.70
CA GLY A 58 -3.23 21.44 -20.94
C GLY A 58 -2.36 21.58 -19.69
N LYS A 59 -2.80 22.46 -18.77
CA LYS A 59 -2.06 22.83 -17.56
C LYS A 59 -2.89 22.47 -16.32
N LEU A 60 -2.24 21.90 -15.31
CA LEU A 60 -2.84 21.55 -14.02
C LEU A 60 -1.94 21.97 -12.88
N GLN A 61 -2.52 22.22 -11.71
CA GLN A 61 -1.79 22.49 -10.48
C GLN A 61 -1.86 21.27 -9.57
N ILE A 62 -0.71 20.75 -9.17
CA ILE A 62 -0.61 19.59 -8.26
C ILE A 62 -0.11 20.01 -6.89
N LYS A 63 -0.55 19.30 -5.86
CA LYS A 63 -0.20 19.56 -4.46
C LYS A 63 0.75 18.53 -3.86
N THR A 64 0.96 17.38 -4.53
CA THR A 64 1.76 16.26 -4.04
C THR A 64 2.64 15.67 -5.13
N TYR A 65 3.72 14.98 -4.73
CA TYR A 65 4.51 14.14 -5.64
C TYR A 65 3.66 13.01 -6.23
N ASN A 66 2.80 12.40 -5.41
CA ASN A 66 1.96 11.29 -5.84
C ASN A 66 1.02 11.68 -6.98
N ALA A 67 0.51 12.92 -6.99
CA ALA A 67 -0.29 13.41 -8.12
C ALA A 67 0.52 13.47 -9.42
N ALA A 68 1.79 13.94 -9.39
CA ALA A 68 2.64 13.92 -10.57
C ALA A 68 2.92 12.48 -11.04
N TYR A 69 3.20 11.59 -10.07
CA TYR A 69 3.44 10.18 -10.33
C TYR A 69 2.22 9.52 -10.97
N PHE A 70 1.02 9.71 -10.38
CA PHE A 70 -0.25 9.20 -10.90
C PHE A 70 -0.50 9.70 -12.34
N ILE A 71 -0.47 11.01 -12.57
CA ILE A 71 -0.75 11.60 -13.89
C ILE A 71 0.23 11.08 -14.94
N SER A 72 1.50 10.88 -14.58
CA SER A 72 2.49 10.33 -15.52
C SER A 72 2.22 8.88 -15.92
N HIS A 73 1.52 8.11 -15.06
CA HIS A 73 1.22 6.70 -15.32
C HIS A 73 -0.09 6.51 -16.08
N ILE A 74 -1.12 7.29 -15.76
CA ILE A 74 -2.44 7.11 -16.39
C ILE A 74 -2.45 7.42 -17.88
N SER A 75 -1.47 8.15 -18.40
CA SER A 75 -1.36 8.41 -19.86
C SER A 75 -1.30 7.12 -20.70
N ASP A 76 -0.92 5.99 -20.08
CA ASP A 76 -0.85 4.69 -20.75
C ASP A 76 -2.19 3.93 -20.70
N PHE A 77 -3.21 4.42 -19.97
CA PHE A 77 -4.47 3.74 -19.72
C PHE A 77 -5.66 4.52 -20.27
N LYS A 78 -6.30 4.00 -21.31
CA LYS A 78 -7.44 4.64 -21.97
C LYS A 78 -8.74 4.62 -21.15
N ASN A 79 -8.84 3.70 -20.22
CA ASN A 79 -10.02 3.48 -19.38
C ASN A 79 -9.99 4.28 -18.07
N VAL A 80 -8.98 5.12 -17.85
CA VAL A 80 -8.84 5.93 -16.63
C VAL A 80 -9.05 7.42 -16.98
N LYS A 81 -9.96 8.07 -16.26
CA LYS A 81 -10.17 9.52 -16.29
C LYS A 81 -9.96 10.07 -14.88
N PHE A 82 -9.64 11.35 -14.75
CA PHE A 82 -9.49 11.99 -13.44
C PHE A 82 -9.93 13.46 -13.46
N ASP A 83 -10.36 13.94 -12.28
CA ASP A 83 -10.58 15.36 -11.98
C ASP A 83 -9.69 15.73 -10.80
N ILE A 84 -8.64 16.53 -11.07
CA ILE A 84 -7.67 16.91 -10.04
C ILE A 84 -8.24 17.85 -8.99
N ASN A 85 -9.22 18.68 -9.35
CA ASN A 85 -9.82 19.64 -8.41
C ASN A 85 -10.69 18.93 -7.37
N LYS A 86 -11.30 17.81 -7.76
CA LYS A 86 -12.12 16.95 -6.89
C LYS A 86 -11.33 15.81 -6.28
N ASP A 87 -10.05 15.66 -6.65
CA ASP A 87 -9.24 14.49 -6.30
C ASP A 87 -9.96 13.17 -6.61
N LEU A 88 -10.57 13.09 -7.78
CA LEU A 88 -11.43 12.00 -8.21
C LEU A 88 -10.81 11.26 -9.39
N VAL A 89 -10.79 9.95 -9.30
CA VAL A 89 -10.40 9.03 -10.39
C VAL A 89 -11.60 8.20 -10.80
N LEU A 90 -11.79 8.04 -12.09
CA LEU A 90 -12.83 7.22 -12.70
C LEU A 90 -12.16 6.11 -13.51
N ILE A 91 -12.44 4.87 -13.17
CA ILE A 91 -11.92 3.70 -13.90
C ILE A 91 -13.10 3.01 -14.57
N SER A 92 -13.13 3.04 -15.92
CA SER A 92 -14.14 2.31 -16.68
C SER A 92 -13.77 0.84 -16.75
N ASN A 93 -14.63 -0.01 -16.25
CA ASN A 93 -14.48 -1.46 -16.32
C ASN A 93 -15.49 -2.02 -17.33
N LYS A 94 -15.01 -2.70 -18.37
CA LYS A 94 -15.88 -3.46 -19.27
C LYS A 94 -16.28 -4.73 -18.55
N GLY A 95 -17.52 -4.76 -18.05
CA GLY A 95 -18.09 -5.95 -17.42
C GLY A 95 -18.16 -7.12 -18.39
N LYS A 96 -18.12 -8.35 -17.87
CA LYS A 96 -18.29 -9.59 -18.67
C LYS A 96 -19.61 -9.63 -19.46
N ASN A 97 -20.56 -8.74 -19.16
CA ASN A 97 -21.91 -8.69 -19.75
C ASN A 97 -22.19 -7.38 -20.51
N ASP A 98 -21.17 -6.73 -21.09
CA ASP A 98 -21.29 -5.44 -21.83
C ASP A 98 -21.94 -4.27 -21.05
N VAL A 99 -22.11 -4.39 -19.76
CA VAL A 99 -22.51 -3.26 -18.90
C VAL A 99 -21.26 -2.52 -18.48
N ASP A 100 -21.03 -1.37 -19.10
CA ASP A 100 -19.92 -0.47 -18.72
C ASP A 100 -20.18 0.04 -17.29
N SER A 101 -19.38 -0.44 -16.33
CA SER A 101 -19.35 0.08 -14.97
C SER A 101 -18.20 1.04 -14.81
N THR A 102 -18.45 2.18 -14.16
CA THR A 102 -17.41 3.13 -13.82
C THR A 102 -17.20 3.11 -12.32
N ILE A 103 -16.00 2.76 -11.89
CA ILE A 103 -15.59 2.78 -10.50
C ILE A 103 -15.02 4.15 -10.17
N LYS A 104 -15.45 4.72 -9.04
CA LYS A 104 -15.08 6.05 -8.57
C LYS A 104 -14.15 5.96 -7.38
N PHE A 105 -13.05 6.72 -7.40
CA PHE A 105 -12.12 6.82 -6.28
C PHE A 105 -11.86 8.29 -5.93
N HIS A 106 -12.35 8.72 -4.78
CA HIS A 106 -11.95 9.98 -4.17
C HIS A 106 -10.60 9.81 -3.46
N GLY A 107 -9.80 10.86 -3.46
CA GLY A 107 -8.43 10.79 -2.93
C GLY A 107 -7.42 10.13 -3.88
N GLY A 108 -7.87 9.50 -4.96
CA GLY A 108 -7.05 8.64 -5.80
C GLY A 108 -5.93 9.33 -6.58
N VAL A 109 -6.07 10.61 -6.90
CA VAL A 109 -5.01 11.35 -7.62
C VAL A 109 -3.84 11.63 -6.70
N ASN A 110 -4.10 12.06 -5.46
CA ASN A 110 -3.06 12.47 -4.51
C ASN A 110 -2.50 11.30 -3.69
N ASN A 111 -3.20 10.19 -3.58
CA ASN A 111 -2.76 9.01 -2.85
C ASN A 111 -1.74 8.19 -3.67
N GLY A 112 -2.06 7.87 -4.92
CA GLY A 112 -1.17 7.13 -5.83
C GLY A 112 -1.31 5.60 -5.79
N ASP A 113 -1.94 5.01 -4.77
CA ASP A 113 -2.02 3.55 -4.57
C ASP A 113 -2.90 2.85 -5.59
N LEU A 114 -3.86 3.57 -6.20
CA LEU A 114 -4.63 3.07 -7.35
C LEU A 114 -3.76 2.53 -8.49
N ILE A 115 -2.53 3.02 -8.64
CA ILE A 115 -1.59 2.50 -9.64
C ILE A 115 -1.22 1.07 -9.31
N HIS A 116 -1.00 0.77 -8.04
CA HIS A 116 -0.61 -0.55 -7.56
C HIS A 116 -1.78 -1.53 -7.65
N SER A 117 -2.93 -1.14 -7.14
CA SER A 117 -4.11 -1.99 -7.09
C SER A 117 -4.71 -2.26 -8.48
N PHE A 118 -4.90 -1.23 -9.30
CA PHE A 118 -5.67 -1.33 -10.56
C PHE A 118 -4.84 -1.32 -11.83
N LEU A 119 -3.69 -0.64 -11.86
CA LEU A 119 -2.92 -0.50 -13.08
C LEU A 119 -1.75 -1.48 -13.17
N LYS A 120 -1.14 -1.84 -12.04
CA LYS A 120 -0.08 -2.84 -11.97
C LYS A 120 -0.60 -4.22 -11.56
N SER A 121 -1.80 -4.27 -10.99
CA SER A 121 -2.44 -5.51 -10.53
C SER A 121 -1.56 -6.29 -9.56
N ASP A 122 -0.98 -5.61 -8.56
CA ASP A 122 -0.03 -6.20 -7.61
C ASP A 122 -0.65 -7.35 -6.79
N TYR A 123 -1.99 -7.46 -6.76
CA TYR A 123 -2.75 -8.52 -6.10
C TYR A 123 -3.23 -9.65 -7.03
N SER A 124 -2.86 -9.64 -8.32
CA SER A 124 -3.35 -10.60 -9.32
C SER A 124 -2.98 -12.06 -9.03
N ASN A 125 -1.97 -12.31 -8.20
CA ASN A 125 -1.54 -13.66 -7.81
C ASN A 125 -2.37 -14.26 -6.66
N LEU A 126 -3.26 -13.51 -6.03
CA LEU A 126 -4.10 -14.01 -4.96
C LEU A 126 -5.34 -14.72 -5.54
N PRO A 127 -5.62 -15.97 -5.12
CA PRO A 127 -6.79 -16.73 -5.59
C PRO A 127 -8.06 -16.30 -4.82
N ILE A 128 -8.51 -15.07 -5.05
CA ILE A 128 -9.57 -14.39 -4.29
C ILE A 128 -10.99 -14.79 -4.66
N LEU A 129 -11.18 -15.50 -5.78
CA LEU A 129 -12.50 -15.88 -6.28
C LEU A 129 -13.29 -16.68 -5.20
N ASP A 130 -14.47 -16.20 -4.86
CA ASP A 130 -15.39 -16.77 -3.84
C ASP A 130 -14.78 -16.86 -2.42
N LYS A 131 -13.66 -16.19 -2.16
CA LYS A 131 -12.99 -16.15 -0.85
C LYS A 131 -13.35 -14.90 -0.06
N TRP A 132 -13.23 -14.98 1.26
CA TRP A 132 -13.14 -13.79 2.09
C TRP A 132 -11.70 -13.27 2.08
N VAL A 133 -11.55 -11.95 2.14
CA VAL A 133 -10.25 -11.29 2.23
C VAL A 133 -10.23 -10.43 3.49
N LEU A 134 -9.20 -10.60 4.31
CA LEU A 134 -8.83 -9.65 5.35
C LEU A 134 -7.75 -8.72 4.77
N ASP A 135 -8.09 -7.44 4.65
CA ASP A 135 -7.25 -6.41 4.04
C ASP A 135 -6.76 -5.45 5.13
N ILE A 136 -5.57 -5.73 5.67
CA ILE A 136 -4.92 -4.87 6.68
C ILE A 136 -4.15 -3.76 5.97
N GLY A 137 -4.45 -2.50 6.34
CA GLY A 137 -3.94 -1.32 5.66
C GLY A 137 -4.64 -1.10 4.32
N MET A 138 -5.97 -0.98 4.36
CA MET A 138 -6.78 -0.76 3.14
C MET A 138 -6.69 0.66 2.58
N ASN A 139 -6.10 1.58 3.33
CA ASN A 139 -5.95 2.99 2.96
C ASN A 139 -7.30 3.62 2.55
N ILE A 140 -7.42 4.15 1.32
CA ILE A 140 -8.66 4.73 0.79
C ILE A 140 -9.67 3.69 0.27
N GLY A 141 -9.45 2.40 0.56
CA GLY A 141 -10.31 1.28 0.18
C GLY A 141 -10.08 0.75 -1.25
N ASP A 142 -9.02 1.17 -1.92
CA ASP A 142 -8.74 0.77 -3.30
C ASP A 142 -8.44 -0.72 -3.44
N SER A 143 -7.61 -1.30 -2.56
CA SER A 143 -7.36 -2.75 -2.50
C SER A 143 -8.62 -3.55 -2.19
N SER A 144 -9.42 -3.11 -1.20
CA SER A 144 -10.68 -3.76 -0.83
C SER A 144 -11.68 -3.78 -1.98
N ILE A 145 -11.82 -2.66 -2.70
CA ILE A 145 -12.69 -2.56 -3.89
C ILE A 145 -12.14 -3.45 -5.01
N TYR A 146 -10.81 -3.44 -5.24
CA TYR A 146 -10.18 -4.33 -6.21
C TYR A 146 -10.53 -5.80 -5.95
N PHE A 147 -10.45 -6.27 -4.71
CA PHE A 147 -10.76 -7.64 -4.36
C PHE A 147 -12.22 -8.01 -4.69
N ILE A 148 -13.19 -7.17 -4.34
CA ILE A 148 -14.60 -7.42 -4.67
C ILE A 148 -14.84 -7.46 -6.18
N LEU A 149 -14.25 -6.54 -6.93
CA LEU A 149 -14.39 -6.48 -8.40
C LEU A 149 -13.75 -7.70 -9.09
N ASN A 150 -12.77 -8.33 -8.45
CA ASN A 150 -12.12 -9.54 -8.95
C ASN A 150 -12.68 -10.83 -8.32
N GLY A 151 -13.86 -10.77 -7.69
CA GLY A 151 -14.65 -11.93 -7.31
C GLY A 151 -14.50 -12.40 -5.85
N ALA A 152 -13.90 -11.60 -4.97
CA ALA A 152 -13.96 -11.90 -3.55
C ALA A 152 -15.43 -11.88 -3.05
N LYS A 153 -15.75 -12.80 -2.16
CA LYS A 153 -17.11 -12.94 -1.61
C LYS A 153 -17.41 -11.83 -0.59
N LYS A 154 -16.47 -11.52 0.29
CA LYS A 154 -16.52 -10.44 1.28
C LYS A 154 -15.12 -9.96 1.58
N VAL A 155 -14.98 -8.68 1.91
CA VAL A 155 -13.74 -8.07 2.39
C VAL A 155 -13.98 -7.46 3.76
N ILE A 156 -13.06 -7.68 4.69
CA ILE A 156 -12.93 -6.93 5.94
C ILE A 156 -11.71 -6.03 5.76
N GLY A 157 -11.93 -4.74 5.60
CA GLY A 157 -10.87 -3.75 5.38
C GLY A 157 -10.57 -2.98 6.66
N VAL A 158 -9.31 -2.97 7.08
CA VAL A 158 -8.84 -2.36 8.33
C VAL A 158 -7.93 -1.17 8.03
N GLU A 159 -8.24 0.00 8.56
CA GLU A 159 -7.48 1.23 8.38
C GLU A 159 -7.56 2.09 9.65
N PRO A 160 -6.44 2.40 10.30
CA PRO A 160 -6.45 3.17 11.54
C PRO A 160 -6.58 4.67 11.33
N PHE A 161 -6.15 5.23 10.19
CA PHE A 161 -6.11 6.68 10.00
C PHE A 161 -7.48 7.23 9.62
N PRO A 162 -8.08 8.13 10.43
CA PRO A 162 -9.45 8.62 10.22
C PRO A 162 -9.68 9.21 8.83
N ARG A 163 -8.72 9.97 8.31
CA ARG A 163 -8.81 10.58 6.98
C ARG A 163 -8.90 9.55 5.85
N ASN A 164 -8.07 8.50 5.92
CA ASN A 164 -8.08 7.43 4.93
C ASN A 164 -9.36 6.60 5.06
N PHE A 165 -9.76 6.30 6.30
CA PHE A 165 -10.98 5.58 6.60
C PHE A 165 -12.24 6.29 6.09
N GLU A 166 -12.37 7.60 6.32
CA GLU A 166 -13.47 8.41 5.79
C GLU A 166 -13.49 8.40 4.25
N MET A 167 -12.32 8.41 3.64
CA MET A 167 -12.21 8.30 2.19
C MET A 167 -12.63 6.91 1.70
N ALA A 168 -12.23 5.84 2.40
CA ALA A 168 -12.66 4.47 2.11
C ALA A 168 -14.17 4.31 2.23
N LEU A 169 -14.80 4.86 3.29
CA LEU A 169 -16.26 4.89 3.45
C LEU A 169 -16.94 5.52 2.23
N LYS A 170 -16.45 6.66 1.79
CA LYS A 170 -16.97 7.35 0.62
C LYS A 170 -16.81 6.52 -0.65
N ASN A 171 -15.61 5.95 -0.87
CA ASN A 171 -15.31 5.15 -2.05
C ASN A 171 -16.16 3.88 -2.11
N VAL A 172 -16.31 3.17 -1.00
CA VAL A 172 -17.17 1.97 -0.92
C VAL A 172 -18.63 2.32 -1.17
N SER A 173 -19.13 3.42 -0.58
CA SER A 173 -20.53 3.87 -0.71
C SER A 173 -20.85 4.30 -2.14
N GLU A 174 -20.01 5.12 -2.78
CA GLU A 174 -20.29 5.60 -4.15
C GLU A 174 -20.19 4.50 -5.22
N ASN A 175 -19.59 3.36 -4.88
CA ASN A 175 -19.53 2.18 -5.73
C ASN A 175 -20.56 1.09 -5.35
N ASN A 176 -21.45 1.36 -4.38
CA ASN A 176 -22.51 0.45 -3.90
C ASN A 176 -21.95 -0.92 -3.41
N LEU A 177 -20.84 -0.90 -2.66
CA LEU A 177 -20.15 -2.11 -2.19
C LEU A 177 -20.26 -2.35 -0.67
N GLN A 178 -21.10 -1.59 0.05
CA GLN A 178 -21.22 -1.62 1.51
C GLN A 178 -21.66 -3.00 2.05
N GLU A 179 -22.42 -3.77 1.29
CA GLU A 179 -22.84 -5.11 1.70
C GLU A 179 -21.71 -6.15 1.58
N LYS A 180 -20.70 -5.88 0.74
CA LYS A 180 -19.58 -6.78 0.46
C LYS A 180 -18.29 -6.38 1.15
N ILE A 181 -18.14 -5.11 1.53
CA ILE A 181 -16.96 -4.58 2.19
C ILE A 181 -17.37 -4.05 3.56
N GLU A 182 -16.84 -4.63 4.61
CA GLU A 182 -16.96 -4.14 5.97
C GLU A 182 -15.69 -3.37 6.34
N LEU A 183 -15.87 -2.09 6.67
CA LEU A 183 -14.77 -1.18 6.97
C LEU A 183 -14.60 -1.06 8.48
N VAL A 184 -13.35 -1.16 8.94
CA VAL A 184 -12.97 -1.24 10.35
C VAL A 184 -11.94 -0.17 10.65
N MET A 185 -12.27 0.77 11.56
CA MET A 185 -11.34 1.81 12.01
C MET A 185 -10.60 1.34 13.26
N GLU A 186 -9.64 0.46 13.07
CA GLU A 186 -8.77 -0.11 14.09
C GLU A 186 -7.34 -0.22 13.57
N SER A 187 -6.37 -0.35 14.45
CA SER A 187 -5.00 -0.68 14.08
C SER A 187 -4.72 -2.14 14.40
N CYS A 188 -4.31 -2.92 13.41
CA CYS A 188 -3.80 -4.27 13.65
C CYS A 188 -2.43 -4.17 14.34
N SER A 189 -2.23 -4.92 15.43
CA SER A 189 -1.05 -4.86 16.28
C SER A 189 -0.71 -6.24 16.86
N SER A 190 0.45 -6.34 17.49
CA SER A 190 0.85 -7.53 18.26
C SER A 190 0.09 -7.72 19.58
N GLN A 191 -0.59 -6.66 20.06
CA GLN A 191 -1.34 -6.67 21.33
C GLN A 191 -2.59 -5.80 21.24
N GLU A 192 -3.55 -6.10 22.08
CA GLU A 192 -4.76 -5.28 22.24
C GLU A 192 -4.46 -4.02 23.07
N GLY A 193 -5.21 -2.97 22.83
CA GLY A 193 -5.07 -1.71 23.55
C GLY A 193 -5.65 -0.52 22.80
N LYS A 194 -5.00 0.63 22.95
CA LYS A 194 -5.35 1.86 22.28
C LYS A 194 -4.10 2.64 21.92
N ILE A 195 -4.18 3.40 20.86
CA ILE A 195 -3.11 4.27 20.39
C ILE A 195 -3.68 5.64 20.00
N THR A 196 -2.91 6.68 20.25
CA THR A 196 -3.27 8.03 19.81
C THR A 196 -2.57 8.34 18.50
N ILE A 197 -3.34 8.66 17.48
CA ILE A 197 -2.85 9.00 16.15
C ILE A 197 -2.94 10.50 15.91
N ASP A 198 -1.87 11.09 15.37
CA ASP A 198 -1.90 12.46 14.86
C ASP A 198 -2.71 12.50 13.55
N THR A 199 -3.88 13.13 13.58
CA THR A 199 -4.76 13.24 12.41
C THR A 199 -4.18 14.05 11.25
N SER A 200 -3.11 14.82 11.49
CA SER A 200 -2.39 15.56 10.45
C SER A 200 -1.36 14.70 9.70
N SER A 201 -1.11 13.48 10.18
CA SER A 201 -0.09 12.59 9.63
C SER A 201 -0.53 11.88 8.34
N GLY A 202 0.44 11.46 7.56
CA GLY A 202 0.20 10.85 6.25
C GLY A 202 -0.14 9.36 6.25
N GLY A 203 -0.15 8.70 7.43
CA GLY A 203 -0.54 7.29 7.54
C GLY A 203 0.61 6.29 7.60
N SER A 204 1.82 6.71 8.02
CA SER A 204 2.92 5.77 8.31
C SER A 204 3.01 5.42 9.80
N VAL A 205 3.60 4.26 10.12
CA VAL A 205 3.85 3.84 11.52
C VAL A 205 4.72 4.87 12.27
N ASP A 206 5.59 5.59 11.57
CA ASP A 206 6.37 6.68 12.15
C ASP A 206 5.50 7.84 12.66
N ASP A 207 4.30 7.97 12.15
CA ASP A 207 3.32 8.97 12.56
C ASP A 207 2.53 8.53 13.80
N ILE A 208 2.42 7.23 14.04
CA ILE A 208 1.76 6.63 15.21
C ILE A 208 2.58 6.80 16.49
N ILE A 209 3.92 6.81 16.41
CA ILE A 209 4.82 6.77 17.58
C ILE A 209 5.04 8.17 18.19
N LYS A 210 4.59 9.23 17.56
CA LYS A 210 4.65 10.57 18.17
C LYS A 210 3.60 10.67 19.25
N GLU A 211 4.02 10.70 20.53
CA GLU A 211 3.18 11.11 21.64
C GLU A 211 2.65 12.52 21.38
N THR A 212 1.47 12.61 20.82
CA THR A 212 0.79 13.89 20.63
C THR A 212 -0.23 14.06 21.74
N LYS A 213 -0.19 15.21 22.41
CA LYS A 213 -1.19 15.57 23.45
C LYS A 213 -2.59 15.84 22.85
N THR A 214 -2.70 15.89 21.54
CA THR A 214 -3.92 16.15 20.77
C THR A 214 -3.98 15.19 19.62
N GLY A 215 -4.70 14.09 19.76
CA GLY A 215 -4.83 13.09 18.73
C GLY A 215 -6.14 12.32 18.84
N PHE A 216 -6.43 11.52 17.86
CA PHE A 216 -7.57 10.64 17.82
C PHE A 216 -7.20 9.26 18.39
N GLU A 217 -7.97 8.77 19.37
CA GLU A 217 -7.71 7.46 19.99
C GLU A 217 -8.31 6.35 19.12
N ILE A 218 -7.46 5.40 18.72
CA ILE A 218 -7.83 4.26 17.88
C ILE A 218 -7.63 2.96 18.68
N PRO A 219 -8.56 1.98 18.60
CA PRO A 219 -8.35 0.66 19.15
C PRO A 219 -7.18 -0.06 18.48
N LEU A 220 -6.35 -0.72 19.29
CA LEU A 220 -5.40 -1.73 18.84
C LEU A 220 -6.04 -3.11 18.99
N THR A 221 -6.02 -3.88 17.91
CA THR A 221 -6.61 -5.21 17.87
C THR A 221 -5.62 -6.19 17.26
N THR A 222 -5.52 -7.39 17.83
CA THR A 222 -4.65 -8.44 17.27
C THR A 222 -5.29 -9.08 16.03
N LEU A 223 -4.46 -9.72 15.19
CA LEU A 223 -4.96 -10.48 14.04
C LEU A 223 -6.00 -11.55 14.47
N GLU A 224 -5.76 -12.22 15.59
CA GLU A 224 -6.70 -13.18 16.17
C GLU A 224 -8.00 -12.50 16.63
N GLY A 225 -7.90 -11.33 17.25
CA GLY A 225 -9.05 -10.51 17.68
C GLY A 225 -9.93 -10.13 16.51
N ILE A 226 -9.33 -9.69 15.39
CA ILE A 226 -10.05 -9.34 14.14
C ILE A 226 -10.77 -10.58 13.59
N ILE A 227 -10.07 -11.71 13.47
CA ILE A 227 -10.66 -12.98 12.98
C ILE A 227 -11.91 -13.34 13.77
N LYS A 228 -11.82 -13.31 15.12
CA LYS A 228 -12.92 -13.66 16.02
C LYS A 228 -14.07 -12.66 15.93
N LYS A 229 -13.76 -11.37 16.00
CA LYS A 229 -14.76 -10.28 16.02
C LYS A 229 -15.62 -10.25 14.77
N TYR A 230 -15.01 -10.48 13.61
CA TYR A 230 -15.69 -10.42 12.31
C TYR A 230 -16.07 -11.80 11.74
N ASN A 231 -15.89 -12.86 12.53
CA ASN A 231 -16.20 -14.25 12.15
C ASN A 231 -15.60 -14.63 10.79
N ILE A 232 -14.36 -14.25 10.56
CA ILE A 232 -13.66 -14.55 9.29
C ILE A 232 -13.54 -16.07 9.14
N PRO A 233 -14.02 -16.67 8.04
CA PRO A 233 -13.98 -18.12 7.88
C PRO A 233 -12.55 -18.62 7.64
N LYS A 234 -12.29 -19.91 7.99
CA LYS A 234 -11.04 -20.56 7.61
C LYS A 234 -10.84 -20.56 6.09
N ASP A 235 -9.59 -20.67 5.67
CA ASP A 235 -9.16 -20.62 4.27
C ASP A 235 -9.47 -19.28 3.56
N SER A 236 -9.68 -18.21 4.34
CA SER A 236 -9.69 -16.84 3.85
C SER A 236 -8.30 -16.41 3.37
N ILE A 237 -8.22 -15.25 2.76
CA ILE A 237 -6.97 -14.65 2.27
C ILE A 237 -6.60 -13.48 3.18
N LEU A 238 -5.31 -13.34 3.47
CA LEU A 238 -4.76 -12.19 4.17
C LEU A 238 -3.95 -11.33 3.20
N LYS A 239 -4.29 -10.04 3.07
CA LYS A 239 -3.39 -9.00 2.57
C LYS A 239 -2.99 -8.12 3.75
N MET A 240 -1.69 -7.84 3.88
CA MET A 240 -1.17 -6.97 4.93
C MET A 240 -0.17 -5.97 4.32
N ASP A 241 -0.43 -4.70 4.57
CA ASP A 241 0.42 -3.58 4.18
C ASP A 241 0.13 -2.44 5.16
N CYS A 242 0.82 -2.46 6.29
CA CYS A 242 0.59 -1.52 7.39
C CYS A 242 1.78 -0.60 7.66
N GLU A 243 2.62 -0.42 6.64
CA GLU A 243 3.70 0.58 6.63
C GLU A 243 4.72 0.40 7.77
N GLY A 244 5.04 -0.87 8.10
CA GLY A 244 6.15 -1.24 8.99
C GLY A 244 5.79 -1.98 10.27
N CYS A 245 4.53 -2.41 10.46
CA CYS A 245 4.12 -3.24 11.59
C CYS A 245 4.08 -4.75 11.27
N GLU A 246 4.37 -5.16 10.04
CA GLU A 246 4.17 -6.51 9.53
C GLU A 246 5.01 -7.56 10.27
N ASP A 247 6.29 -7.26 10.49
CA ASP A 247 7.22 -8.17 11.18
C ASP A 247 6.77 -8.44 12.62
N GLU A 248 6.35 -7.40 13.34
CA GLU A 248 5.90 -7.51 14.72
C GLU A 248 4.61 -8.33 14.82
N ILE A 249 3.64 -8.05 13.95
CA ILE A 249 2.36 -8.77 13.95
C ILE A 249 2.59 -10.24 13.64
N ILE A 250 3.26 -10.55 12.53
CA ILE A 250 3.45 -11.95 12.09
C ILE A 250 4.28 -12.75 13.09
N SER A 251 5.27 -12.13 13.75
CA SER A 251 6.09 -12.80 14.76
C SER A 251 5.31 -13.10 16.04
N SER A 252 4.34 -12.25 16.41
CA SER A 252 3.57 -12.36 17.65
C SER A 252 2.45 -13.40 17.60
N VAL A 253 1.88 -13.68 16.43
CA VAL A 253 0.72 -14.56 16.30
C VAL A 253 1.09 -16.04 16.36
N THR A 254 0.15 -16.86 16.81
CA THR A 254 0.30 -18.31 16.86
C THR A 254 0.28 -18.93 15.46
N ASN A 255 0.79 -20.16 15.35
CA ASN A 255 0.71 -20.90 14.09
C ASN A 255 -0.74 -21.19 13.66
N GLU A 256 -1.66 -21.32 14.64
CA GLU A 256 -3.07 -21.52 14.36
C GLU A 256 -3.70 -20.32 13.67
N VAL A 257 -3.38 -19.10 14.11
CA VAL A 257 -3.83 -17.86 13.49
C VAL A 257 -3.30 -17.73 12.05
N ILE A 258 -2.02 -18.04 11.81
CA ILE A 258 -1.46 -18.06 10.46
C ILE A 258 -2.18 -19.10 9.58
N ASN A 259 -2.40 -20.30 10.11
CA ASN A 259 -3.06 -21.39 9.39
C ASN A 259 -4.56 -21.19 9.19
N HIS A 260 -5.13 -20.10 9.70
CA HIS A 260 -6.49 -19.68 9.39
C HIS A 260 -6.65 -19.27 7.91
N PHE A 261 -5.57 -18.80 7.30
CA PHE A 261 -5.55 -18.32 5.91
C PHE A 261 -5.05 -19.40 4.93
N SER A 262 -5.59 -19.41 3.72
CA SER A 262 -5.10 -20.26 2.63
C SER A 262 -3.93 -19.62 1.88
N ASN A 263 -4.00 -18.30 1.70
CA ASN A 263 -2.99 -17.50 1.01
C ASN A 263 -2.76 -16.18 1.76
N ILE A 264 -1.51 -15.75 1.76
CA ILE A 264 -1.09 -14.54 2.46
C ILE A 264 -0.21 -13.72 1.53
N GLN A 265 -0.49 -12.43 1.41
CA GLN A 265 0.38 -11.46 0.76
C GLN A 265 0.70 -10.33 1.74
N ILE A 266 1.99 -10.09 1.95
CA ILE A 266 2.48 -9.06 2.86
C ILE A 266 3.43 -8.15 2.08
N GLU A 267 3.19 -6.84 2.12
CA GLU A 267 4.21 -5.86 1.72
C GLU A 267 5.14 -5.62 2.92
N TYR A 268 6.41 -5.98 2.80
CA TYR A 268 7.37 -5.77 3.88
C TYR A 268 8.14 -4.46 3.68
N HIS A 269 8.41 -3.74 4.79
CA HIS A 269 9.10 -2.44 4.79
C HIS A 269 10.48 -2.47 5.46
N ASN A 270 10.76 -3.48 6.28
CA ASN A 270 12.00 -3.58 7.07
C ASN A 270 12.84 -4.83 6.77
N GLY A 271 12.44 -5.62 5.79
CA GLY A 271 13.00 -6.92 5.46
C GLY A 271 11.94 -8.01 5.54
N TYR A 272 12.29 -9.22 5.12
CA TYR A 272 11.30 -10.29 4.95
C TYR A 272 11.65 -11.60 5.65
N GLN A 273 12.87 -11.73 6.20
CA GLN A 273 13.36 -13.05 6.62
C GLN A 273 12.55 -13.63 7.77
N GLU A 274 12.21 -12.82 8.78
CA GLU A 274 11.43 -13.27 9.93
C GLU A 274 10.01 -13.69 9.50
N ILE A 275 9.37 -12.89 8.63
CA ILE A 275 8.07 -13.21 8.04
C ILE A 275 8.14 -14.54 7.27
N LYS A 276 9.13 -14.67 6.39
CA LYS A 276 9.34 -15.87 5.58
C LYS A 276 9.51 -17.10 6.46
N ASP A 277 10.44 -17.06 7.43
CA ASP A 277 10.75 -18.19 8.30
C ASP A 277 9.54 -18.61 9.13
N LYS A 278 8.74 -17.65 9.61
CA LYS A 278 7.50 -17.91 10.32
C LYS A 278 6.47 -18.61 9.45
N LEU A 279 6.23 -18.11 8.23
CA LEU A 279 5.25 -18.70 7.31
C LEU A 279 5.67 -20.09 6.83
N GLU A 280 6.97 -20.31 6.55
CA GLU A 280 7.49 -21.63 6.18
C GLU A 280 7.34 -22.65 7.33
N LYS A 281 7.58 -22.24 8.60
CA LYS A 281 7.34 -23.06 9.78
C LYS A 281 5.85 -23.41 9.98
N CYS A 282 4.95 -22.54 9.51
CA CYS A 282 3.51 -22.80 9.51
C CYS A 282 3.05 -23.69 8.35
N GLY A 283 3.96 -24.18 7.49
CA GLY A 283 3.63 -25.09 6.39
C GLY A 283 3.25 -24.41 5.09
N PHE A 284 3.58 -23.12 4.90
CA PHE A 284 3.34 -22.45 3.63
C PHE A 284 4.51 -22.63 2.66
N ASN A 285 4.21 -22.61 1.37
CA ASN A 285 5.17 -22.34 0.31
C ASN A 285 5.33 -20.82 0.21
N VAL A 286 6.53 -20.31 0.44
CA VAL A 286 6.77 -18.88 0.51
C VAL A 286 7.63 -18.41 -0.67
N HIS A 287 7.12 -17.44 -1.40
CA HIS A 287 7.84 -16.73 -2.46
C HIS A 287 8.04 -15.27 -2.06
N VAL A 288 9.26 -14.76 -2.24
CA VAL A 288 9.60 -13.38 -1.90
C VAL A 288 9.99 -12.63 -3.16
N SER A 289 9.37 -11.48 -3.37
CA SER A 289 9.77 -10.58 -4.45
C SER A 289 11.16 -10.01 -4.18
N LYS A 290 11.84 -9.64 -5.25
CA LYS A 290 13.19 -9.06 -5.12
C LYS A 290 13.09 -7.69 -4.46
N PRO A 291 13.81 -7.42 -3.35
CA PRO A 291 13.71 -6.17 -2.62
C PRO A 291 14.11 -4.95 -3.46
N ILE A 292 13.47 -3.82 -3.17
CA ILE A 292 13.82 -2.51 -3.73
C ILE A 292 14.18 -1.62 -2.56
N SER A 293 15.32 -0.91 -2.64
CA SER A 293 15.70 0.06 -1.61
C SER A 293 14.75 1.27 -1.63
N SER A 294 14.25 1.67 -0.47
CA SER A 294 13.32 2.81 -0.35
C SER A 294 14.05 4.17 -0.30
N ASN A 295 15.35 4.21 0.00
CA ASN A 295 16.07 5.49 0.22
C ASN A 295 17.55 5.47 -0.17
N VAL A 296 17.89 5.08 -1.39
CA VAL A 296 19.30 5.03 -1.86
C VAL A 296 19.96 6.42 -1.84
N LEU A 297 19.23 7.46 -2.22
CA LEU A 297 19.75 8.83 -2.26
C LEU A 297 20.08 9.35 -0.86
N GLY A 298 19.21 9.12 0.11
CA GLY A 298 19.47 9.43 1.52
C GLY A 298 20.67 8.67 2.07
N ASN A 299 20.83 7.41 1.68
CA ASN A 299 21.98 6.57 2.06
C ASN A 299 23.30 7.07 1.45
N LEU A 300 23.30 7.50 0.18
CA LEU A 300 24.46 8.10 -0.47
C LEU A 300 24.85 9.42 0.19
N ILE A 301 23.91 10.34 0.37
CA ILE A 301 24.15 11.65 1.00
C ILE A 301 24.71 11.47 2.42
N SER A 302 24.23 10.51 3.17
CA SER A 302 24.69 10.26 4.52
C SER A 302 26.09 9.65 4.60
N ARG A 303 26.49 8.86 3.60
CA ARG A 303 27.89 8.35 3.50
C ARG A 303 28.91 9.47 3.30
N PHE A 304 28.47 10.60 2.71
CA PHE A 304 29.32 11.77 2.45
C PHE A 304 29.15 12.91 3.46
N SER A 305 28.10 12.86 4.28
CA SER A 305 27.76 13.89 5.25
C SER A 305 28.03 13.41 6.65
N ASN A 306 29.04 13.18 7.24
CA ASN A 306 29.35 12.75 8.64
C ASN A 306 28.19 12.89 9.68
N LYS A 307 26.95 12.96 9.25
CA LYS A 307 25.75 13.00 10.09
C LYS A 307 25.23 11.59 10.27
N PRO A 308 25.00 11.15 11.52
CA PRO A 308 24.41 9.84 11.77
C PRO A 308 23.04 9.79 11.11
N ILE A 309 22.84 8.83 10.20
CA ILE A 309 21.50 8.54 9.65
C ILE A 309 20.67 8.01 10.82
N SER A 310 19.50 8.58 11.02
CA SER A 310 18.49 7.94 11.86
C SER A 310 18.28 6.52 11.31
N ARG A 311 18.35 5.50 12.16
CA ARG A 311 18.19 4.08 11.79
C ARG A 311 16.86 3.78 11.07
N LYS A 312 15.91 4.68 11.15
CA LYS A 312 14.56 4.66 10.52
C LYS A 312 14.52 4.91 9.01
N LYS A 313 15.64 5.17 8.32
CA LYS A 313 15.62 5.61 6.91
C LYS A 313 16.18 4.62 5.89
N ILE A 314 16.52 3.40 6.29
CA ILE A 314 17.00 2.36 5.35
C ILE A 314 15.99 1.24 5.35
N GLY A 315 14.96 1.35 4.50
CA GLY A 315 14.00 0.30 4.26
C GLY A 315 14.27 -0.43 2.96
N TYR A 316 13.88 -1.67 2.92
CA TYR A 316 13.78 -2.48 1.70
C TYR A 316 12.35 -2.94 1.57
N VAL A 317 11.70 -2.52 0.51
CA VAL A 317 10.28 -2.80 0.26
C VAL A 317 10.14 -3.92 -0.76
N GLY A 318 9.14 -4.75 -0.58
CA GLY A 318 8.77 -5.81 -1.50
C GLY A 318 7.65 -6.67 -0.93
N PHE A 319 7.33 -7.76 -1.62
CA PHE A 319 6.21 -8.62 -1.26
C PHE A 319 6.67 -10.00 -0.82
N VAL A 320 6.03 -10.54 0.21
CA VAL A 320 6.01 -11.96 0.57
C VAL A 320 4.68 -12.52 0.14
N TYR A 321 4.71 -13.58 -0.67
CA TYR A 321 3.55 -14.38 -1.06
C TYR A 321 3.66 -15.74 -0.42
N ALA A 322 2.61 -16.19 0.24
CA ALA A 322 2.57 -17.49 0.87
C ALA A 322 1.28 -18.23 0.50
N GLU A 323 1.43 -19.49 0.13
CA GLU A 323 0.34 -20.39 -0.20
C GLU A 323 0.43 -21.63 0.68
N LYS A 324 -0.67 -22.02 1.30
CA LYS A 324 -0.74 -23.20 2.14
C LYS A 324 -0.41 -24.44 1.31
N ARG A 325 0.50 -25.29 1.80
CA ARG A 325 0.81 -26.54 1.11
C ARG A 325 -0.44 -27.41 1.08
N GLY A 326 -0.83 -27.87 -0.11
CA GLY A 326 -1.90 -28.83 -0.23
C GLY A 326 -1.55 -30.10 0.57
N ASN A 327 -2.51 -30.62 1.31
CA ASN A 327 -2.38 -31.97 1.86
C ASN A 327 -2.34 -32.93 0.66
N ASN A 328 -1.15 -33.38 0.26
CA ASN A 328 -0.98 -34.50 -0.63
C ASN A 328 -1.37 -35.79 0.09
#